data_3b964554560de8ba4a7b2d5dc411b2bf
#
_entry.id   3b964554560de8ba4a7b2d5dc411b2bf
#
_cell.length_a   1.000
_cell.length_b   1.000
_cell.length_c   1.000
_cell.angle_alpha   90.00
_cell.angle_beta   90.00
_cell.angle_gamma   90.00
#
_symmetry.space_group_name_H-M   'P 1'
#
loop_
_entity.id
_entity.type
_entity.pdbx_description
1 polymer ?
#
loop_
_entity_poly.entity_id
_entity_poly.type
_entity_poly.pdbx_seq_one_letter_code
_entity_poly.pdbx_strand_id
1 'polypeptide(L)'
;MRVFVDSNIPMYVAGREHENQDPARRFLDRVRDRKVEACTSTEVLQEILYRYSSLGRLDLASEVYDLVVEICPVVLDVTLADTDRARDLLSITAGISARDAVHAAVMLNHEVEWIATFDAGFDRVRGIRRLKMA
;
A
#
# COMPACT_ATOMS: atom_id res chain seq x y z
N MET A 1 -12.24 10.79 3.55
CA MET A 1 -11.99 9.34 3.71
C MET A 1 -10.51 9.08 3.59
N ARG A 2 -9.95 8.47 4.61
CA ARG A 2 -8.53 8.10 4.62
C ARG A 2 -8.34 6.72 3.98
N VAL A 3 -7.39 6.63 3.05
CA VAL A 3 -7.12 5.39 2.30
C VAL A 3 -5.63 5.07 2.40
N PHE A 4 -5.33 3.86 2.81
CA PHE A 4 -3.96 3.33 2.79
C PHE A 4 -3.61 2.92 1.36
N VAL A 5 -2.46 3.35 0.87
CA VAL A 5 -2.01 3.08 -0.50
C VAL A 5 -0.98 1.95 -0.49
N ASP A 6 -1.33 0.83 -1.09
CA ASP A 6 -0.43 -0.31 -1.24
C ASP A 6 0.60 -0.04 -2.35
N SER A 7 1.73 -0.71 -2.27
CA SER A 7 2.85 -0.53 -3.19
C SER A 7 2.49 -0.79 -4.67
N ASN A 8 1.54 -1.68 -4.94
CA ASN A 8 1.16 -2.00 -6.32
C ASN A 8 0.52 -0.82 -7.06
N ILE A 9 -0.08 0.14 -6.36
CA ILE A 9 -0.66 1.33 -7.00
C ILE A 9 0.42 2.16 -7.70
N PRO A 10 1.43 2.71 -7.01
CA PRO A 10 2.47 3.47 -7.68
C PRO A 10 3.30 2.62 -8.66
N MET A 11 3.47 1.33 -8.37
CA MET A 11 4.21 0.44 -9.26
C MET A 11 3.51 0.25 -10.62
N TYR A 12 2.19 0.12 -10.65
CA TYR A 12 1.46 0.05 -11.92
C TYR A 12 1.50 1.38 -12.67
N VAL A 13 1.44 2.50 -11.97
CA VAL A 13 1.56 3.84 -12.59
C VAL A 13 2.90 4.00 -13.29
N ALA A 14 3.99 3.57 -12.66
CA ALA A 14 5.35 3.69 -13.19
C ALA A 14 5.73 2.58 -14.16
N GLY A 15 4.94 1.52 -14.23
CA GLY A 15 5.28 0.32 -14.98
C GLY A 15 4.85 0.34 -16.44
N ARG A 16 4.93 -0.83 -17.05
CA ARG A 16 4.50 -1.06 -18.44
C ARG A 16 2.99 -0.98 -18.55
N GLU A 17 2.50 -0.85 -19.79
CA GLU A 17 1.08 -0.95 -20.09
C GLU A 17 0.50 -2.24 -19.50
N HIS A 18 -0.57 -2.08 -18.72
CA HIS A 18 -1.24 -3.16 -18.02
C HIS A 18 -2.68 -2.72 -17.73
N GLU A 19 -3.60 -3.66 -17.61
CA GLU A 19 -5.01 -3.36 -17.30
C GLU A 19 -5.21 -2.57 -16.00
N ASN A 20 -4.28 -2.71 -15.04
CA ASN A 20 -4.33 -2.00 -13.76
C ASN A 20 -3.72 -0.59 -13.81
N GLN A 21 -3.03 -0.23 -14.88
CA GLN A 21 -2.34 1.06 -14.96
C GLN A 21 -3.32 2.24 -14.98
N ASP A 22 -4.35 2.18 -15.81
CA ASP A 22 -5.34 3.27 -15.88
C ASP A 22 -6.16 3.41 -14.60
N PRO A 23 -6.67 2.32 -13.99
CA PRO A 23 -7.30 2.44 -12.67
C PRO A 23 -6.39 3.02 -11.60
N ALA A 24 -5.10 2.65 -11.58
CA ALA A 24 -4.13 3.21 -10.65
C ALA A 24 -3.92 4.70 -10.87
N ARG A 25 -3.79 5.14 -12.12
CA ARG A 25 -3.68 6.56 -12.47
C ARG A 25 -4.91 7.36 -12.06
N ARG A 26 -6.10 6.83 -12.30
CA ARG A 26 -7.36 7.47 -11.89
C ARG A 26 -7.44 7.61 -10.38
N PHE A 27 -6.96 6.63 -9.64
CA PHE A 27 -6.88 6.72 -8.18
C PHE A 27 -5.96 7.87 -7.76
N LEU A 28 -4.76 7.98 -8.36
CA LEU A 28 -3.84 9.08 -8.05
C LEU A 28 -4.44 10.45 -8.38
N ASP A 29 -5.22 10.54 -9.45
CA ASP A 29 -5.92 11.78 -9.79
C ASP A 29 -6.93 12.16 -8.69
N ARG A 30 -7.64 11.18 -8.14
CA ARG A 30 -8.56 11.42 -7.00
C ARG A 30 -7.80 11.94 -5.78
N VAL A 31 -6.60 11.42 -5.53
CA VAL A 31 -5.75 11.90 -4.43
C VAL A 31 -5.31 13.35 -4.68
N ARG A 32 -4.84 13.64 -5.89
CA ARG A 32 -4.43 15.01 -6.29
C ARG A 32 -5.58 15.99 -6.21
N ASP A 33 -6.79 15.57 -6.56
CA ASP A 33 -8.00 16.38 -6.49
C ASP A 33 -8.56 16.48 -5.05
N ARG A 34 -7.85 15.94 -4.07
CA ARG A 34 -8.23 15.94 -2.65
C ARG A 34 -9.57 15.28 -2.35
N LYS A 35 -10.01 14.37 -3.20
CA LYS A 35 -11.22 13.56 -2.97
C LYS A 35 -10.96 12.39 -2.02
N VAL A 36 -9.69 12.01 -1.90
CA VAL A 36 -9.22 10.93 -1.05
C VAL A 36 -7.99 11.42 -0.29
N GLU A 37 -7.96 11.18 1.01
CA GLU A 37 -6.81 11.45 1.85
C GLU A 37 -5.92 10.21 1.90
N ALA A 38 -4.77 10.25 1.22
CA ALA A 38 -3.89 9.10 1.11
C ALA A 38 -2.89 9.04 2.27
N CYS A 39 -2.72 7.84 2.81
CA CYS A 39 -1.65 7.52 3.75
C CYS A 39 -0.97 6.22 3.31
N THR A 40 0.20 5.96 3.85
CA THR A 40 0.93 4.72 3.62
C THR A 40 1.84 4.44 4.82
N SER A 41 2.74 3.49 4.69
CA SER A 41 3.69 3.17 5.76
C SER A 41 5.10 3.00 5.23
N THR A 42 6.07 3.00 6.15
CA THR A 42 7.47 2.76 5.83
C THR A 42 7.70 1.36 5.24
N GLU A 43 6.83 0.39 5.52
CA GLU A 43 6.93 -0.93 4.89
C GLU A 43 6.62 -0.88 3.40
N VAL A 44 5.67 -0.06 2.96
CA VAL A 44 5.41 0.16 1.53
C VAL A 44 6.64 0.76 0.86
N LEU A 45 7.28 1.74 1.49
CA LEU A 45 8.50 2.34 0.97
C LEU A 45 9.63 1.31 0.88
N GLN A 46 9.77 0.45 1.89
CA GLN A 46 10.76 -0.63 1.88
C GLN A 46 10.50 -1.61 0.74
N GLU A 47 9.24 -1.98 0.51
CA GLU A 47 8.85 -2.84 -0.62
C GLU A 47 9.28 -2.26 -1.97
N ILE A 48 9.07 -0.97 -2.16
CA ILE A 48 9.44 -0.26 -3.39
C ILE A 48 10.96 -0.33 -3.59
N LEU A 49 11.72 -0.01 -2.54
CA LEU A 49 13.18 -0.07 -2.59
C LEU A 49 13.67 -1.49 -2.89
N TYR A 50 13.10 -2.48 -2.21
CA TYR A 50 13.46 -3.88 -2.40
C TYR A 50 13.17 -4.34 -3.83
N ARG A 51 11.96 -4.08 -4.32
CA ARG A 51 11.53 -4.54 -5.64
C ARG A 51 12.43 -4.01 -6.75
N TYR A 52 12.64 -2.71 -6.79
CA TYR A 52 13.40 -2.10 -7.88
C TYR A 52 14.91 -2.31 -7.75
N SER A 53 15.46 -2.35 -6.53
CA SER A 53 16.87 -2.70 -6.35
C SER A 53 17.14 -4.14 -6.76
N SER A 54 16.23 -5.06 -6.50
CA SER A 54 16.34 -6.47 -6.95
C SER A 54 16.33 -6.59 -8.47
N LEU A 55 15.69 -5.65 -9.17
CA LEU A 55 15.68 -5.59 -10.63
C LEU A 55 16.86 -4.80 -11.20
N GLY A 56 17.76 -4.29 -10.37
CA GLY A 56 18.87 -3.44 -10.80
C GLY A 56 18.42 -2.05 -11.27
N ARG A 57 17.25 -1.58 -10.84
CA ARG A 57 16.65 -0.32 -11.29
C ARG A 57 16.55 0.68 -10.15
N LEU A 58 17.73 1.13 -9.68
CA LEU A 58 17.78 2.14 -8.61
C LEU A 58 17.16 3.48 -9.03
N ASP A 59 17.16 3.79 -10.32
CA ASP A 59 16.50 4.95 -10.89
C ASP A 59 14.98 4.91 -10.61
N LEU A 60 14.35 3.77 -10.88
CA LEU A 60 12.93 3.59 -10.60
C LEU A 60 12.64 3.51 -9.10
N ALA A 61 13.54 2.91 -8.31
CA ALA A 61 13.37 2.88 -6.86
C ALA A 61 13.22 4.30 -6.29
N SER A 62 14.13 5.22 -6.66
CA SER A 62 14.06 6.62 -6.23
C SER A 62 12.82 7.32 -6.75
N GLU A 63 12.52 7.16 -8.03
CA GLU A 63 11.40 7.84 -8.68
C GLU A 63 10.05 7.45 -8.05
N VAL A 64 9.83 6.15 -7.86
CA VAL A 64 8.58 5.64 -7.28
C VAL A 64 8.49 5.95 -5.79
N TYR A 65 9.60 5.88 -5.07
CA TYR A 65 9.68 6.30 -3.68
C TYR A 65 9.24 7.75 -3.51
N ASP A 66 9.81 8.65 -4.31
CA ASP A 66 9.49 10.07 -4.26
C ASP A 66 8.02 10.33 -4.61
N LEU A 67 7.48 9.61 -5.59
CA LEU A 67 6.06 9.71 -5.96
C LEU A 67 5.16 9.38 -4.76
N VAL A 68 5.45 8.31 -4.04
CA VAL A 68 4.64 7.90 -2.88
C VAL A 68 4.69 8.94 -1.78
N VAL A 69 5.87 9.44 -1.46
CA VAL A 69 6.03 10.48 -0.42
C VAL A 69 5.32 11.77 -0.83
N GLU A 70 5.31 12.09 -2.11
CA GLU A 70 4.60 13.28 -2.63
C GLU A 70 3.08 13.15 -2.49
N ILE A 71 2.51 11.99 -2.83
CA ILE A 71 1.06 11.81 -2.86
C ILE A 71 0.47 11.44 -1.49
N CYS A 72 1.27 10.90 -0.58
CA CYS A 72 0.81 10.50 0.75
C CYS A 72 1.33 11.46 1.80
N PRO A 73 0.50 12.44 2.24
CA PRO A 73 0.94 13.40 3.26
C PRO A 73 1.24 12.75 4.61
N VAL A 74 0.71 11.55 4.85
CA VAL A 74 0.98 10.79 6.07
C VAL A 74 1.66 9.48 5.70
N VAL A 75 2.89 9.31 6.16
CA VAL A 75 3.63 8.05 6.10
C VAL A 75 3.81 7.54 7.52
N LEU A 76 3.18 6.41 7.82
CA LEU A 76 3.17 5.83 9.16
C LEU A 76 4.41 4.96 9.36
N ASP A 77 5.11 5.18 10.47
CA ASP A 77 6.24 4.33 10.84
C ASP A 77 5.73 2.97 11.31
N VAL A 78 6.35 1.89 10.83
CA VAL A 78 6.06 0.55 11.34
C VAL A 78 6.73 0.39 12.71
N THR A 79 5.93 0.07 13.72
CA THR A 79 6.39 -0.05 15.10
C THR A 79 6.38 -1.51 15.57
N LEU A 80 6.95 -1.75 16.75
CA LEU A 80 6.88 -3.07 17.38
C LEU A 80 5.42 -3.51 17.59
N ALA A 81 4.54 -2.59 17.98
CA ALA A 81 3.12 -2.91 18.14
C ALA A 81 2.49 -3.39 16.83
N ASP A 82 2.91 -2.82 15.70
CA ASP A 82 2.43 -3.24 14.37
C ASP A 82 2.92 -4.65 14.02
N THR A 83 4.19 -4.95 14.26
CA THR A 83 4.72 -6.29 13.99
C THR A 83 4.16 -7.34 14.94
N ASP A 84 3.92 -7.00 16.21
CA ASP A 84 3.22 -7.89 17.15
C ASP A 84 1.82 -8.23 16.64
N ARG A 85 1.08 -7.24 16.18
CA ARG A 85 -0.25 -7.48 15.62
C ARG A 85 -0.20 -8.27 14.32
N ALA A 86 0.78 -8.01 13.47
CA ALA A 86 0.97 -8.77 12.24
C ALA A 86 1.19 -10.26 12.52
N ARG A 87 2.00 -10.58 13.54
CA ARG A 87 2.19 -11.96 14.00
C ARG A 87 0.85 -12.60 14.36
N ASP A 88 -0.01 -11.89 15.09
CA ASP A 88 -1.32 -12.40 15.49
C ASP A 88 -2.24 -12.59 14.28
N LEU A 89 -2.22 -11.65 13.33
CA LEU A 89 -2.99 -11.76 12.08
C LEU A 89 -2.58 -12.99 11.26
N LEU A 90 -1.30 -13.29 11.20
CA LEU A 90 -0.81 -14.47 10.47
C LEU A 90 -1.36 -15.77 11.05
N SER A 91 -1.61 -15.84 12.35
CA SER A 91 -2.14 -17.04 12.98
C SER A 91 -3.64 -17.24 12.76
N ILE A 92 -4.38 -16.19 12.45
CA ILE A 92 -5.84 -16.24 12.30
C ILE A 92 -6.34 -15.98 10.87
N THR A 93 -5.44 -15.62 9.95
CA THR A 93 -5.81 -15.26 8.57
C THR A 93 -5.08 -16.18 7.59
N ALA A 94 -5.78 -17.18 7.09
CA ALA A 94 -5.19 -18.14 6.16
C ALA A 94 -4.77 -17.46 4.84
N GLY A 95 -3.57 -17.76 4.38
CA GLY A 95 -3.09 -17.33 3.06
C GLY A 95 -2.59 -15.91 2.95
N ILE A 96 -2.56 -15.14 4.03
CA ILE A 96 -1.97 -13.79 4.01
C ILE A 96 -0.44 -13.89 4.11
N SER A 97 0.27 -13.06 3.34
CA SER A 97 1.72 -12.97 3.45
C SER A 97 2.13 -12.16 4.70
N ALA A 98 3.37 -12.34 5.16
CA ALA A 98 3.89 -11.56 6.29
C ALA A 98 3.84 -10.06 5.99
N ARG A 99 4.20 -9.67 4.77
CA ARG A 99 4.20 -8.27 4.35
C ARG A 99 2.81 -7.68 4.38
N ASP A 100 1.82 -8.38 3.85
CA ASP A 100 0.43 -7.91 3.87
C ASP A 100 -0.14 -7.88 5.29
N ALA A 101 0.28 -8.81 6.15
CA ALA A 101 -0.07 -8.77 7.56
C ALA A 101 0.46 -7.52 8.26
N VAL A 102 1.67 -7.08 7.91
CA VAL A 102 2.23 -5.82 8.44
C VAL A 102 1.41 -4.62 7.96
N HIS A 103 1.07 -4.56 6.67
CA HIS A 103 0.20 -3.49 6.16
C HIS A 103 -1.14 -3.46 6.88
N ALA A 104 -1.78 -4.60 7.02
CA ALA A 104 -3.05 -4.72 7.72
C ALA A 104 -2.94 -4.29 9.19
N ALA A 105 -1.87 -4.70 9.87
CA ALA A 105 -1.63 -4.34 11.28
C ALA A 105 -1.47 -2.82 11.46
N VAL A 106 -0.70 -2.18 10.58
CA VAL A 106 -0.55 -0.72 10.60
C VAL A 106 -1.90 -0.04 10.41
N MET A 107 -2.68 -0.49 9.44
CA MET A 107 -4.01 0.06 9.20
C MET A 107 -4.92 -0.08 10.41
N LEU A 108 -5.00 -1.27 10.98
CA LEU A 108 -5.87 -1.53 12.14
C LEU A 108 -5.43 -0.73 13.38
N ASN A 109 -4.13 -0.62 13.61
CA ASN A 109 -3.61 0.15 14.75
C ASN A 109 -3.84 1.66 14.62
N HIS A 110 -4.01 2.15 13.40
CA HIS A 110 -4.26 3.58 13.11
C HIS A 110 -5.70 3.85 12.68
N GLU A 111 -6.59 2.87 12.83
CA GLU A 111 -8.02 3.01 12.51
C GLU A 111 -8.27 3.42 11.05
N VAL A 112 -7.43 2.92 10.15
CA VAL A 112 -7.63 3.09 8.70
C VAL A 112 -8.34 1.85 8.17
N GLU A 113 -9.54 2.04 7.64
CA GLU A 113 -10.40 0.94 7.18
C GLU A 113 -10.18 0.59 5.72
N TRP A 114 -9.87 1.59 4.87
CA TRP A 114 -9.85 1.43 3.42
C TRP A 114 -8.43 1.31 2.89
N ILE A 115 -8.23 0.37 1.95
CA ILE A 115 -6.97 0.20 1.23
C ILE A 115 -7.18 0.28 -0.27
N ALA A 116 -6.33 1.05 -0.95
CA ALA A 116 -6.21 1.05 -2.40
C ALA A 116 -5.18 -0.01 -2.79
N THR A 117 -5.64 -1.10 -3.36
CA THR A 117 -4.82 -2.24 -3.76
C THR A 117 -5.53 -3.07 -4.81
N PHE A 118 -4.75 -3.76 -5.63
CA PHE A 118 -5.26 -4.79 -6.55
C PHE A 118 -5.17 -6.20 -5.95
N ASP A 119 -4.63 -6.34 -4.74
CA ASP A 119 -4.48 -7.64 -4.09
C ASP A 119 -5.74 -8.01 -3.31
N ALA A 120 -6.45 -9.02 -3.80
CA ALA A 120 -7.66 -9.53 -3.17
C ALA A 120 -7.41 -10.24 -1.83
N GLY A 121 -6.15 -10.53 -1.48
CA GLY A 121 -5.78 -11.15 -0.21
C GLY A 121 -6.23 -10.34 1.01
N PHE A 122 -6.32 -9.02 0.88
CA PHE A 122 -6.79 -8.15 1.96
C PHE A 122 -8.27 -8.35 2.31
N ASP A 123 -9.06 -8.92 1.42
CA ASP A 123 -10.47 -9.24 1.72
C ASP A 123 -10.61 -10.25 2.86
N ARG A 124 -9.55 -11.02 3.14
CA ARG A 124 -9.52 -12.00 4.23
C ARG A 124 -9.30 -11.38 5.60
N VAL A 125 -8.90 -10.12 5.66
CA VAL A 125 -8.61 -9.45 6.92
C VAL A 125 -9.86 -8.73 7.42
N ARG A 126 -10.32 -9.15 8.60
CA ARG A 126 -11.48 -8.51 9.23
C ARG A 126 -11.16 -7.06 9.58
N GLY A 127 -12.06 -6.14 9.23
CA GLY A 127 -11.92 -4.72 9.53
C GLY A 127 -11.23 -3.91 8.42
N ILE A 128 -10.79 -4.56 7.35
CA ILE A 128 -10.16 -3.91 6.20
C ILE A 128 -11.03 -4.10 4.96
N ARG A 129 -11.21 -3.04 4.20
CA ARG A 129 -12.00 -3.04 2.97
C ARG A 129 -11.15 -2.51 1.82
N ARG A 130 -11.21 -3.19 0.69
CA ARG A 130 -10.57 -2.67 -0.52
C ARG A 130 -11.44 -1.60 -1.17
N LEU A 131 -10.79 -0.49 -1.53
CA LEU A 131 -11.41 0.52 -2.35
C LEU A 131 -11.63 -0.04 -3.76
N LYS A 132 -12.80 0.19 -4.33
CA LYS A 132 -13.07 -0.26 -5.69
C LYS A 132 -12.23 0.54 -6.69
N MET A 133 -11.40 -0.18 -7.44
CA MET A 133 -10.50 0.39 -8.44
C MET A 133 -11.15 0.27 -9.82
N ALA A 134 -11.93 1.25 -10.17
CA ALA A 134 -12.64 1.27 -11.45
C ALA A 134 -12.09 2.30 -12.41
#